data_b697739eedfd0b510e51ad06e7a40484
#
_entry.id   b697739eedfd0b510e51ad06e7a40484
#
_cell.length_a   1.000
_cell.length_b   1.000
_cell.length_c   1.000
_cell.angle_alpha   90.00
_cell.angle_beta   90.00
_cell.angle_gamma   90.00
#
_symmetry.space_group_name_H-M   'P 1'
#
loop_
_entity.id
_entity.type
_entity.pdbx_description
1 polymer ?
#
loop_
_entity_poly.entity_id
_entity_poly.type
_entity_poly.pdbx_seq_one_letter_code
_entity_poly.pdbx_strand_id
1 'polypeptide(L)'
;MSAVTICECFARDGLQHELGFVPTSVKLELLGRFAALGFRRIEATSYSNPAVVPQFADASEVLQQLKRREGVQYKATCANVRAVERAVADLEAGYGASELSLLVSASDTHSRKNLNRGREEQWENIADMVRVADGRFRLVGTVSVAFGCPFEGKIEQRIVREDVQRFLGLGVRYVALGDTTGMATPSSVRDMFTVLGRLRYLIPIAHFHDSRGTGLVNYVSAFQAGVRHFDSSFGGVGGHPTKVKYGGGFTGNVCTEDLVNLFESMGIATGIDLEGLLDTARFCEKIVGRELYGRVTRSGVNPLLDRPIGIKTRVNE
;
A
#
# COMPACT_ATOMS: atom_id res chain seq x y z
N MET A 1 12.07 -8.02 -17.36
CA MET A 1 11.16 -6.97 -16.82
C MET A 1 10.17 -7.67 -15.90
N SER A 2 9.79 -7.05 -14.78
CA SER A 2 8.79 -7.63 -13.86
C SER A 2 7.41 -7.72 -14.53
N ALA A 3 6.70 -8.82 -14.27
CA ALA A 3 5.33 -9.02 -14.75
C ALA A 3 4.30 -8.25 -13.91
N VAL A 4 4.67 -7.93 -12.67
CA VAL A 4 3.85 -7.21 -11.70
C VAL A 4 4.66 -6.12 -11.00
N THR A 5 3.98 -5.15 -10.40
CA THR A 5 4.58 -4.10 -9.56
C THR A 5 4.00 -4.20 -8.17
N ILE A 6 4.85 -4.44 -7.18
CA ILE A 6 4.49 -4.42 -5.76
C ILE A 6 4.92 -3.07 -5.17
N CYS A 7 4.01 -2.40 -4.48
CA CYS A 7 4.29 -1.23 -3.66
C CYS A 7 4.50 -1.67 -2.22
N GLU A 8 5.67 -1.38 -1.67
CA GLU A 8 5.98 -1.68 -0.28
C GLU A 8 5.45 -0.56 0.63
N CYS A 9 4.56 -0.89 1.55
CA CYS A 9 3.81 0.07 2.36
C CYS A 9 4.22 0.09 3.85
N PHE A 10 5.18 -0.71 4.29
CA PHE A 10 5.57 -0.81 5.71
C PHE A 10 5.93 0.55 6.31
N ALA A 11 6.72 1.37 5.60
CA ALA A 11 7.20 2.65 6.10
C ALA A 11 6.07 3.67 6.36
N ARG A 12 4.89 3.50 5.72
CA ARG A 12 3.72 4.35 5.96
C ARG A 12 2.58 3.59 6.59
N ASP A 13 1.93 2.67 5.87
CA ASP A 13 0.76 1.97 6.37
C ASP A 13 1.12 1.08 7.56
N GLY A 14 2.26 0.40 7.47
CA GLY A 14 2.82 -0.40 8.54
C GLY A 14 3.04 0.41 9.82
N LEU A 15 3.83 1.46 9.73
CA LEU A 15 4.25 2.25 10.90
C LEU A 15 3.16 3.16 11.47
N GLN A 16 2.07 3.41 10.72
CA GLN A 16 1.03 4.36 11.13
C GLN A 16 0.40 4.05 12.49
N HIS A 17 0.36 2.79 12.89
CA HIS A 17 -0.32 2.32 14.11
C HIS A 17 0.64 1.82 15.18
N GLU A 18 1.94 1.88 14.91
CA GLU A 18 2.94 1.53 15.91
C GLU A 18 2.97 2.60 17.02
N LEU A 19 3.11 2.14 18.27
CA LEU A 19 3.06 3.03 19.44
C LEU A 19 4.27 3.95 19.53
N GLY A 20 5.44 3.47 19.08
CA GLY A 20 6.70 4.20 19.12
C GLY A 20 6.95 5.01 17.85
N PHE A 21 7.50 6.21 18.01
CA PHE A 21 8.03 6.97 16.88
C PHE A 21 9.32 6.29 16.39
N VAL A 22 9.34 5.91 15.12
CA VAL A 22 10.55 5.37 14.49
C VAL A 22 11.43 6.53 14.04
N PRO A 23 12.72 6.60 14.47
CA PRO A 23 13.61 7.68 14.10
C PRO A 23 13.77 7.85 12.58
N THR A 24 13.90 9.08 12.12
CA THR A 24 14.10 9.44 10.70
C THR A 24 15.22 8.62 10.06
N SER A 25 16.37 8.47 10.75
CA SER A 25 17.51 7.69 10.25
C SER A 25 17.16 6.22 9.99
N VAL A 26 16.32 5.61 10.83
CA VAL A 26 15.86 4.23 10.68
C VAL A 26 14.87 4.12 9.51
N LYS A 27 13.97 5.09 9.34
CA LYS A 27 13.09 5.16 8.17
C LYS A 27 13.88 5.29 6.87
N LEU A 28 14.93 6.11 6.85
CA LEU A 28 15.80 6.28 5.69
C LEU A 28 16.56 4.98 5.34
N GLU A 29 17.09 4.27 6.35
CA GLU A 29 17.70 2.96 6.14
C GLU A 29 16.69 1.97 5.55
N LEU A 30 15.49 1.92 6.11
CA LEU A 30 14.39 1.05 5.64
C LEU A 30 14.04 1.31 4.17
N LEU A 31 13.81 2.58 3.81
CA LEU A 31 13.50 2.99 2.45
C LEU A 31 14.65 2.65 1.47
N GLY A 32 15.89 2.81 1.92
CA GLY A 32 17.08 2.41 1.17
C GLY A 32 17.12 0.90 0.91
N ARG A 33 16.80 0.07 1.90
CA ARG A 33 16.70 -1.39 1.77
C ARG A 33 15.61 -1.79 0.77
N PHE A 34 14.42 -1.20 0.86
CA PHE A 34 13.34 -1.46 -0.09
C PHE A 34 13.72 -1.13 -1.53
N ALA A 35 14.35 0.03 -1.74
CA ALA A 35 14.82 0.42 -3.06
C ALA A 35 15.94 -0.50 -3.57
N ALA A 36 16.82 -0.99 -2.69
CA ALA A 36 17.89 -1.92 -3.04
C ALA A 36 17.36 -3.30 -3.45
N LEU A 37 16.28 -3.77 -2.80
CA LEU A 37 15.60 -5.02 -3.15
C LEU A 37 14.91 -4.98 -4.53
N GLY A 38 14.74 -3.81 -5.15
CA GLY A 38 14.11 -3.70 -6.46
C GLY A 38 12.66 -3.23 -6.44
N PHE A 39 12.09 -2.84 -5.28
CA PHE A 39 10.76 -2.24 -5.24
C PHE A 39 10.74 -0.96 -6.08
N ARG A 40 9.82 -0.93 -7.05
CA ARG A 40 9.63 0.22 -7.96
C ARG A 40 8.62 1.23 -7.44
N ARG A 41 7.87 0.88 -6.42
CA ARG A 41 6.94 1.75 -5.70
C ARG A 41 7.12 1.50 -4.21
N ILE A 42 7.28 2.57 -3.46
CA ILE A 42 7.49 2.53 -2.00
C ILE A 42 6.63 3.63 -1.39
N GLU A 43 5.74 3.28 -0.48
CA GLU A 43 5.00 4.25 0.29
C GLU A 43 5.87 4.76 1.45
N ALA A 44 6.52 5.89 1.22
CA ALA A 44 7.61 6.36 2.07
C ALA A 44 7.14 7.06 3.34
N THR A 45 5.99 7.79 3.27
CA THR A 45 5.51 8.61 4.37
C THR A 45 4.06 9.06 4.17
N SER A 46 3.56 9.92 5.07
CA SER A 46 2.26 10.58 4.98
C SER A 46 2.38 12.05 5.36
N TYR A 47 1.69 12.91 4.62
CA TYR A 47 1.51 14.31 4.98
C TYR A 47 0.33 14.54 5.95
N SER A 48 -0.10 13.52 6.68
CA SER A 48 -1.10 13.63 7.73
C SER A 48 -0.69 14.65 8.79
N ASN A 49 -1.70 15.22 9.48
CA ASN A 49 -1.44 16.14 10.58
C ASN A 49 -0.67 15.41 11.71
N PRO A 50 0.54 15.89 12.09
CA PRO A 50 1.35 15.27 13.14
C PRO A 50 0.66 15.19 14.52
N ALA A 51 -0.26 16.10 14.81
CA ALA A 51 -1.06 16.05 16.04
C ALA A 51 -2.03 14.85 16.06
N VAL A 52 -2.38 14.30 14.90
CA VAL A 52 -3.28 13.13 14.73
C VAL A 52 -2.47 11.85 14.51
N VAL A 53 -1.43 11.93 13.71
CA VAL A 53 -0.56 10.79 13.36
C VAL A 53 0.91 11.21 13.57
N PRO A 54 1.39 11.14 14.82
CA PRO A 54 2.74 11.61 15.16
C PRO A 54 3.87 10.82 14.48
N GLN A 55 3.59 9.59 14.03
CA GLN A 55 4.55 8.73 13.32
C GLN A 55 5.13 9.39 12.06
N PHE A 56 4.44 10.38 11.49
CA PHE A 56 4.85 11.09 10.27
C PHE A 56 5.14 12.58 10.51
N ALA A 57 5.50 12.95 11.75
CA ALA A 57 5.90 14.32 12.05
C ALA A 57 7.12 14.77 11.23
N ASP A 58 7.97 13.84 10.87
CA ASP A 58 9.21 13.99 10.09
C ASP A 58 9.04 13.78 8.58
N ALA A 59 7.82 13.82 8.03
CA ALA A 59 7.54 13.47 6.62
C ALA A 59 8.43 14.23 5.62
N SER A 60 8.52 15.56 5.75
CA SER A 60 9.35 16.40 4.88
C SER A 60 10.84 16.12 5.07
N GLU A 61 11.29 15.88 6.32
CA GLU A 61 12.68 15.55 6.62
C GLU A 61 13.10 14.21 6.01
N VAL A 62 12.24 13.17 6.12
CA VAL A 62 12.47 11.88 5.46
C VAL A 62 12.62 12.06 3.96
N LEU A 63 11.72 12.79 3.30
CA LEU A 63 11.78 13.01 1.84
C LEU A 63 12.98 13.85 1.42
N GLN A 64 13.41 14.80 2.24
CA GLN A 64 14.58 15.65 2.00
C GLN A 64 15.88 14.86 2.06
N GLN A 65 16.04 13.98 3.05
CA GLN A 65 17.25 13.19 3.25
C GLN A 65 17.27 11.88 2.45
N LEU A 66 16.14 11.53 1.81
CA LEU A 66 15.99 10.28 1.07
C LEU A 66 16.96 10.20 -0.11
N LYS A 67 17.83 9.19 -0.11
CA LYS A 67 18.65 8.85 -1.28
C LYS A 67 17.80 8.16 -2.33
N ARG A 68 17.33 8.94 -3.30
CA ARG A 68 16.45 8.45 -4.36
C ARG A 68 17.18 7.51 -5.29
N ARG A 69 16.49 6.44 -5.69
CA ARG A 69 16.98 5.52 -6.71
C ARG A 69 16.19 5.75 -8.01
N GLU A 70 16.90 5.76 -9.12
CA GLU A 70 16.27 5.91 -10.45
C GLU A 70 15.23 4.82 -10.69
N GLY A 71 14.11 5.18 -11.29
CA GLY A 71 12.99 4.27 -11.59
C GLY A 71 12.12 3.88 -10.39
N VAL A 72 12.40 4.40 -9.18
CA VAL A 72 11.58 4.18 -7.98
C VAL A 72 10.64 5.35 -7.75
N GLN A 73 9.35 5.06 -7.58
CA GLN A 73 8.33 6.03 -7.17
C GLN A 73 8.19 6.02 -5.66
N TYR A 74 8.39 7.18 -5.04
CA TYR A 74 8.19 7.36 -3.60
C TYR A 74 6.84 8.03 -3.37
N LYS A 75 5.92 7.24 -2.81
CA LYS A 75 4.53 7.64 -2.56
C LYS A 75 4.40 8.27 -1.18
N ALA A 76 3.56 9.28 -1.06
CA ALA A 76 3.09 9.83 0.22
C ALA A 76 1.57 9.88 0.25
N THR A 77 0.98 9.60 1.42
CA THR A 77 -0.47 9.68 1.61
C THR A 77 -0.89 11.09 1.99
N CYS A 78 -1.93 11.59 1.33
CA CYS A 78 -2.56 12.88 1.59
C CYS A 78 -4.06 12.69 1.88
N ALA A 79 -4.54 13.19 3.03
CA ALA A 79 -5.94 13.06 3.43
C ALA A 79 -6.78 14.34 3.13
N ASN A 80 -6.14 15.45 2.82
CA ASN A 80 -6.79 16.74 2.57
C ASN A 80 -5.90 17.71 1.78
N VAL A 81 -6.47 18.84 1.38
CA VAL A 81 -5.80 19.88 0.59
C VAL A 81 -4.51 20.36 1.25
N ARG A 82 -4.49 20.61 2.57
CA ARG A 82 -3.27 21.05 3.28
C ARG A 82 -2.13 20.05 3.19
N ALA A 83 -2.43 18.75 3.13
CA ALA A 83 -1.43 17.71 2.94
C ALA A 83 -0.83 17.79 1.52
N VAL A 84 -1.63 18.08 0.51
CA VAL A 84 -1.15 18.29 -0.87
C VAL A 84 -0.35 19.58 -0.99
N GLU A 85 -0.77 20.66 -0.36
CA GLU A 85 -0.02 21.94 -0.31
C GLU A 85 1.38 21.72 0.29
N ARG A 86 1.49 20.94 1.36
CA ARG A 86 2.80 20.57 1.95
C ARG A 86 3.64 19.75 0.95
N ALA A 87 3.03 18.79 0.25
CA ALA A 87 3.72 18.00 -0.76
C ALA A 87 4.22 18.86 -1.93
N VAL A 88 3.43 19.87 -2.35
CA VAL A 88 3.81 20.85 -3.36
C VAL A 88 5.00 21.68 -2.89
N ALA A 89 4.96 22.19 -1.65
CA ALA A 89 6.05 22.98 -1.09
C ALA A 89 7.37 22.16 -1.03
N ASP A 90 7.30 20.89 -0.62
CA ASP A 90 8.46 19.99 -0.59
C ASP A 90 8.99 19.73 -2.03
N LEU A 91 8.10 19.57 -3.01
CA LEU A 91 8.49 19.40 -4.41
C LEU A 91 9.18 20.64 -4.97
N GLU A 92 8.65 21.83 -4.68
CA GLU A 92 9.23 23.12 -5.08
C GLU A 92 10.58 23.37 -4.42
N ALA A 93 10.78 22.85 -3.20
CA ALA A 93 12.07 22.82 -2.52
C ALA A 93 13.05 21.77 -3.06
N GLY A 94 12.63 20.96 -4.04
CA GLY A 94 13.48 19.99 -4.77
C GLY A 94 13.52 18.57 -4.20
N TYR A 95 12.64 18.21 -3.23
CA TYR A 95 12.71 16.90 -2.58
C TYR A 95 11.38 16.19 -2.35
N GLY A 96 10.24 16.67 -2.78
CA GLY A 96 8.91 16.09 -2.53
C GLY A 96 8.72 14.62 -2.95
N ALA A 97 7.59 14.04 -2.60
CA ALA A 97 7.18 12.73 -3.11
C ALA A 97 6.97 12.79 -4.64
N SER A 98 7.07 11.65 -5.31
CA SER A 98 6.76 11.56 -6.76
C SER A 98 5.33 11.08 -7.03
N GLU A 99 4.71 10.46 -6.02
CA GLU A 99 3.36 9.90 -6.09
C GLU A 99 2.56 10.30 -4.85
N LEU A 100 1.30 10.73 -5.01
CA LEU A 100 0.41 11.05 -3.89
C LEU A 100 -0.81 10.12 -3.90
N SER A 101 -1.12 9.55 -2.73
CA SER A 101 -2.34 8.77 -2.50
C SER A 101 -3.44 9.65 -1.92
N LEU A 102 -4.61 9.64 -2.57
CA LEU A 102 -5.81 10.40 -2.22
C LEU A 102 -6.91 9.43 -1.79
N LEU A 103 -7.49 9.63 -0.61
CA LEU A 103 -8.34 8.64 0.05
C LEU A 103 -9.82 9.02 -0.03
N VAL A 104 -10.64 8.06 -0.47
CA VAL A 104 -12.10 8.06 -0.29
C VAL A 104 -12.53 6.75 0.36
N SER A 105 -13.78 6.69 0.78
CA SER A 105 -14.39 5.47 1.31
C SER A 105 -15.65 5.11 0.53
N ALA A 106 -15.88 3.85 0.25
CA ALA A 106 -17.11 3.34 -0.34
C ALA A 106 -18.31 3.39 0.64
N SER A 107 -18.09 3.65 1.93
CA SER A 107 -19.09 3.77 3.00
C SER A 107 -19.08 5.17 3.61
N ASP A 108 -20.26 5.77 3.81
CA ASP A 108 -20.38 7.09 4.45
C ASP A 108 -20.00 7.02 5.93
N THR A 109 -20.45 6.00 6.64
CA THR A 109 -20.11 5.79 8.06
C THR A 109 -18.60 5.61 8.24
N HIS A 110 -17.96 4.81 7.40
CA HIS A 110 -16.49 4.64 7.45
C HIS A 110 -15.78 5.95 7.09
N SER A 111 -16.26 6.69 6.08
CA SER A 111 -15.71 8.00 5.71
C SER A 111 -15.72 8.96 6.90
N ARG A 112 -16.86 9.11 7.57
CA ARG A 112 -17.00 9.98 8.75
C ARG A 112 -16.08 9.56 9.89
N LYS A 113 -15.94 8.26 10.16
CA LYS A 113 -15.08 7.75 11.25
C LYS A 113 -13.59 7.88 10.96
N ASN A 114 -13.19 7.68 9.70
CA ASN A 114 -11.79 7.62 9.30
C ASN A 114 -11.25 8.96 8.78
N LEU A 115 -12.06 9.71 8.03
CA LEU A 115 -11.67 10.97 7.40
C LEU A 115 -12.35 12.19 8.03
N ASN A 116 -13.23 11.97 9.00
CA ASN A 116 -14.04 13.02 9.66
C ASN A 116 -14.89 13.85 8.67
N ARG A 117 -15.33 13.22 7.57
CA ARG A 117 -16.14 13.81 6.50
C ARG A 117 -17.09 12.77 5.92
N GLY A 118 -18.27 13.23 5.45
CA GLY A 118 -19.15 12.41 4.63
C GLY A 118 -18.55 12.14 3.25
N ARG A 119 -19.11 11.16 2.52
CA ARG A 119 -18.57 10.77 1.21
C ARG A 119 -18.53 11.92 0.20
N GLU A 120 -19.63 12.69 0.06
CA GLU A 120 -19.67 13.78 -0.92
C GLU A 120 -18.73 14.93 -0.55
N GLU A 121 -18.68 15.31 0.73
CA GLU A 121 -17.72 16.30 1.21
C GLU A 121 -16.27 15.86 0.96
N GLN A 122 -15.99 14.56 1.10
CA GLN A 122 -14.66 14.04 0.77
C GLN A 122 -14.39 14.08 -0.74
N TRP A 123 -15.37 13.87 -1.58
CA TRP A 123 -15.21 14.02 -3.03
C TRP A 123 -14.94 15.45 -3.48
N GLU A 124 -15.57 16.44 -2.85
CA GLU A 124 -15.26 17.85 -3.05
C GLU A 124 -13.80 18.14 -2.64
N ASN A 125 -13.39 17.65 -1.46
CA ASN A 125 -12.00 17.73 -1.02
C ASN A 125 -11.02 17.05 -1.99
N ILE A 126 -11.35 15.90 -2.58
CA ILE A 126 -10.53 15.23 -3.60
C ILE A 126 -10.37 16.09 -4.87
N ALA A 127 -11.46 16.71 -5.34
CA ALA A 127 -11.40 17.58 -6.51
C ALA A 127 -10.45 18.77 -6.26
N ASP A 128 -10.52 19.36 -5.07
CA ASP A 128 -9.61 20.43 -4.65
C ASP A 128 -8.15 19.95 -4.53
N MET A 129 -7.93 18.76 -3.96
CA MET A 129 -6.60 18.17 -3.86
C MET A 129 -5.97 17.94 -5.25
N VAL A 130 -6.76 17.43 -6.22
CA VAL A 130 -6.29 17.23 -7.61
C VAL A 130 -5.95 18.56 -8.25
N ARG A 131 -6.77 19.60 -8.04
CA ARG A 131 -6.52 20.96 -8.55
C ARG A 131 -5.23 21.55 -7.98
N VAL A 132 -4.98 21.39 -6.67
CA VAL A 132 -3.75 21.89 -6.01
C VAL A 132 -2.52 21.10 -6.47
N ALA A 133 -2.65 19.79 -6.69
CA ALA A 133 -1.57 18.96 -7.21
C ALA A 133 -1.14 19.36 -8.63
N ASP A 134 -2.05 19.92 -9.43
CA ASP A 134 -1.79 20.57 -10.72
C ASP A 134 -0.90 19.77 -11.68
N GLY A 135 -1.14 18.47 -11.78
CA GLY A 135 -0.39 17.57 -12.66
C GLY A 135 1.08 17.29 -12.27
N ARG A 136 1.56 17.85 -11.15
CA ARG A 136 2.96 17.73 -10.71
C ARG A 136 3.32 16.36 -10.14
N PHE A 137 2.33 15.55 -9.79
CA PHE A 137 2.50 14.25 -9.17
C PHE A 137 1.77 13.15 -9.95
N ARG A 138 2.25 11.92 -9.84
CA ARG A 138 1.40 10.78 -10.12
C ARG A 138 0.37 10.65 -9.00
N LEU A 139 -0.91 10.77 -9.31
CA LEU A 139 -1.98 10.61 -8.33
C LEU A 139 -2.50 9.18 -8.31
N VAL A 140 -2.72 8.67 -7.11
CA VAL A 140 -3.35 7.38 -6.84
C VAL A 140 -4.62 7.64 -6.03
N GLY A 141 -5.78 7.31 -6.59
CA GLY A 141 -7.02 7.24 -5.83
C GLY A 141 -7.05 5.97 -4.99
N THR A 142 -7.50 6.04 -3.76
CA THR A 142 -7.68 4.86 -2.91
C THR A 142 -9.12 4.81 -2.42
N VAL A 143 -9.83 3.72 -2.75
CA VAL A 143 -11.20 3.46 -2.30
C VAL A 143 -11.14 2.46 -1.15
N SER A 144 -11.30 2.95 0.08
CA SER A 144 -11.34 2.11 1.28
C SER A 144 -12.67 1.36 1.38
N VAL A 145 -12.66 0.20 2.06
CA VAL A 145 -13.79 -0.71 2.27
C VAL A 145 -14.51 -1.12 1.00
N ALA A 146 -13.75 -1.26 -0.10
CA ALA A 146 -14.31 -1.55 -1.43
C ALA A 146 -14.98 -2.92 -1.53
N PHE A 147 -14.66 -3.87 -0.62
CA PHE A 147 -15.19 -5.23 -0.61
C PHE A 147 -16.13 -5.52 0.56
N GLY A 148 -16.36 -4.53 1.41
CA GLY A 148 -17.23 -4.63 2.57
C GLY A 148 -16.84 -3.66 3.67
N CYS A 149 -17.83 -3.16 4.39
CA CYS A 149 -17.67 -2.19 5.47
C CYS A 149 -18.02 -2.81 6.82
N PRO A 150 -17.19 -2.66 7.86
CA PRO A 150 -17.48 -3.21 9.17
C PRO A 150 -18.67 -2.54 9.88
N PHE A 151 -19.14 -1.40 9.35
CA PHE A 151 -20.28 -0.65 9.91
C PHE A 151 -21.54 -0.81 9.09
N GLU A 152 -21.43 -0.81 7.74
CA GLU A 152 -22.55 -0.85 6.82
C GLU A 152 -22.73 -2.23 6.16
N GLY A 153 -21.80 -3.16 6.41
CA GLY A 153 -21.86 -4.50 5.84
C GLY A 153 -21.46 -4.52 4.36
N LYS A 154 -22.35 -5.08 3.54
CA LYS A 154 -22.11 -5.23 2.10
C LYS A 154 -21.99 -3.88 1.41
N ILE A 155 -20.98 -3.73 0.57
CA ILE A 155 -20.78 -2.60 -0.34
C ILE A 155 -21.17 -3.07 -1.75
N GLU A 156 -22.08 -2.34 -2.38
CA GLU A 156 -22.51 -2.65 -3.75
C GLU A 156 -21.38 -2.29 -4.75
N GLN A 157 -21.10 -3.21 -5.68
CA GLN A 157 -20.05 -2.99 -6.69
C GLN A 157 -20.26 -1.71 -7.51
N ARG A 158 -21.54 -1.30 -7.69
CA ARG A 158 -21.88 -0.06 -8.38
C ARG A 158 -21.25 1.16 -7.71
N ILE A 159 -21.27 1.24 -6.37
CA ILE A 159 -20.68 2.35 -5.61
C ILE A 159 -19.18 2.44 -5.86
N VAL A 160 -18.48 1.32 -5.78
CA VAL A 160 -17.02 1.26 -6.03
C VAL A 160 -16.69 1.65 -7.47
N ARG A 161 -17.50 1.17 -8.44
CA ARG A 161 -17.33 1.53 -9.85
C ARG A 161 -17.54 3.02 -10.08
N GLU A 162 -18.55 3.63 -9.45
CA GLU A 162 -18.82 5.08 -9.52
C GLU A 162 -17.63 5.87 -8.92
N ASP A 163 -17.10 5.44 -7.79
CA ASP A 163 -15.90 6.05 -7.18
C ASP A 163 -14.70 6.00 -8.13
N VAL A 164 -14.45 4.84 -8.75
CA VAL A 164 -13.38 4.70 -9.75
C VAL A 164 -13.62 5.63 -10.96
N GLN A 165 -14.85 5.73 -11.44
CA GLN A 165 -15.19 6.63 -12.55
C GLN A 165 -15.02 8.11 -12.17
N ARG A 166 -15.32 8.51 -10.93
CA ARG A 166 -15.07 9.87 -10.43
C ARG A 166 -13.56 10.17 -10.43
N PHE A 167 -12.72 9.24 -9.96
CA PHE A 167 -11.27 9.39 -10.06
C PHE A 167 -10.80 9.55 -11.51
N LEU A 168 -11.27 8.70 -12.43
CA LEU A 168 -10.93 8.80 -13.85
C LEU A 168 -11.37 10.14 -14.46
N GLY A 169 -12.53 10.64 -14.06
CA GLY A 169 -13.04 11.96 -14.48
C GLY A 169 -12.17 13.12 -14.02
N LEU A 170 -11.48 12.96 -12.90
CA LEU A 170 -10.49 13.90 -12.39
C LEU A 170 -9.07 13.68 -12.96
N GLY A 171 -8.89 12.77 -13.92
CA GLY A 171 -7.59 12.44 -14.50
C GLY A 171 -6.73 11.47 -13.67
N VAL A 172 -7.24 10.96 -12.55
CA VAL A 172 -6.55 10.00 -11.67
C VAL A 172 -6.74 8.59 -12.23
N ARG A 173 -5.68 8.02 -12.83
CA ARG A 173 -5.75 6.74 -13.54
C ARG A 173 -5.40 5.52 -12.69
N TYR A 174 -4.53 5.70 -11.70
CA TYR A 174 -4.16 4.67 -10.74
C TYR A 174 -5.19 4.67 -9.62
N VAL A 175 -5.90 3.54 -9.42
CA VAL A 175 -6.91 3.45 -8.36
C VAL A 175 -6.71 2.15 -7.57
N ALA A 176 -6.41 2.30 -6.29
CA ALA A 176 -6.30 1.20 -5.33
C ALA A 176 -7.69 0.87 -4.74
N LEU A 177 -8.03 -0.42 -4.75
CA LEU A 177 -9.22 -0.93 -4.08
C LEU A 177 -8.79 -1.61 -2.77
N GLY A 178 -9.15 -0.99 -1.65
CA GLY A 178 -8.80 -1.45 -0.32
C GLY A 178 -9.82 -2.43 0.26
N ASP A 179 -9.39 -3.64 0.57
CA ASP A 179 -10.10 -4.57 1.47
C ASP A 179 -9.70 -4.28 2.91
N THR A 180 -10.11 -3.11 3.40
CA THR A 180 -9.65 -2.49 4.65
C THR A 180 -9.77 -3.39 5.88
N THR A 181 -10.66 -4.36 5.86
CA THR A 181 -10.90 -5.25 7.01
C THR A 181 -10.84 -6.74 6.65
N GLY A 182 -10.33 -7.10 5.47
CA GLY A 182 -10.15 -8.48 5.04
C GLY A 182 -11.50 -9.20 4.85
N MET A 183 -12.47 -8.54 4.25
CA MET A 183 -13.82 -9.11 3.97
C MET A 183 -13.94 -9.66 2.56
N ALA A 184 -12.96 -9.40 1.68
CA ALA A 184 -12.95 -9.88 0.31
C ALA A 184 -12.77 -11.39 0.25
N THR A 185 -13.39 -11.98 -0.77
CA THR A 185 -13.20 -13.38 -1.17
C THR A 185 -12.67 -13.45 -2.59
N PRO A 186 -12.01 -14.56 -3.01
CA PRO A 186 -11.53 -14.69 -4.38
C PRO A 186 -12.60 -14.44 -5.45
N SER A 187 -13.83 -14.85 -5.22
CA SER A 187 -14.95 -14.60 -6.13
C SER A 187 -15.29 -13.11 -6.21
N SER A 188 -15.47 -12.42 -5.07
CA SER A 188 -15.78 -10.99 -5.06
C SER A 188 -14.66 -10.15 -5.69
N VAL A 189 -13.41 -10.53 -5.48
CA VAL A 189 -12.23 -9.89 -6.09
C VAL A 189 -12.24 -10.06 -7.61
N ARG A 190 -12.39 -11.30 -8.10
CA ARG A 190 -12.48 -11.58 -9.53
C ARG A 190 -13.60 -10.79 -10.19
N ASP A 191 -14.79 -10.82 -9.61
CA ASP A 191 -15.98 -10.17 -10.17
C ASP A 191 -15.78 -8.64 -10.24
N MET A 192 -15.24 -8.02 -9.17
CA MET A 192 -14.96 -6.59 -9.12
C MET A 192 -13.94 -6.18 -10.18
N PHE A 193 -12.76 -6.82 -10.22
CA PHE A 193 -11.71 -6.43 -11.17
C PHE A 193 -12.06 -6.79 -12.61
N THR A 194 -12.87 -7.82 -12.87
CA THR A 194 -13.40 -8.10 -14.21
C THR A 194 -14.30 -6.97 -14.72
N VAL A 195 -15.16 -6.43 -13.87
CA VAL A 195 -16.02 -5.29 -14.22
C VAL A 195 -15.20 -4.02 -14.43
N LEU A 196 -14.25 -3.75 -13.54
CA LEU A 196 -13.41 -2.54 -13.60
C LEU A 196 -12.40 -2.59 -14.75
N GLY A 197 -11.92 -3.77 -15.14
CA GLY A 197 -11.00 -3.95 -16.27
C GLY A 197 -11.56 -3.50 -17.62
N ARG A 198 -12.87 -3.24 -17.70
CA ARG A 198 -13.54 -2.68 -18.90
C ARG A 198 -13.43 -1.14 -18.97
N LEU A 199 -12.99 -0.48 -17.91
CA LEU A 199 -12.85 0.98 -17.87
C LEU A 199 -11.54 1.38 -18.56
N ARG A 200 -11.65 2.19 -19.63
CA ARG A 200 -10.48 2.72 -20.34
C ARG A 200 -9.63 3.55 -19.38
N TYR A 201 -8.33 3.45 -19.56
CA TYR A 201 -7.30 4.20 -18.83
C TYR A 201 -7.15 3.86 -17.35
N LEU A 202 -8.00 3.01 -16.79
CA LEU A 202 -7.83 2.55 -15.41
C LEU A 202 -6.57 1.67 -15.29
N ILE A 203 -5.77 1.96 -14.27
CA ILE A 203 -4.68 1.10 -13.79
C ILE A 203 -5.06 0.68 -12.38
N PRO A 204 -5.70 -0.49 -12.23
CA PRO A 204 -6.19 -0.94 -10.94
C PRO A 204 -5.04 -1.42 -10.07
N ILE A 205 -5.13 -1.12 -8.77
CA ILE A 205 -4.22 -1.60 -7.74
C ILE A 205 -5.03 -2.43 -6.74
N ALA A 206 -4.56 -3.62 -6.42
CA ALA A 206 -5.13 -4.43 -5.35
C ALA A 206 -4.41 -4.13 -4.03
N HIS A 207 -5.17 -3.79 -3.00
CA HIS A 207 -4.68 -3.53 -1.65
C HIS A 207 -5.53 -4.33 -0.66
N PHE A 208 -5.01 -5.47 -0.20
CA PHE A 208 -5.78 -6.40 0.63
C PHE A 208 -5.17 -6.58 2.00
N HIS A 209 -6.06 -6.74 2.98
CA HIS A 209 -5.72 -7.14 4.33
C HIS A 209 -5.96 -8.64 4.52
N ASP A 210 -5.10 -9.26 5.32
CA ASP A 210 -5.12 -10.71 5.61
C ASP A 210 -5.80 -11.04 6.93
N SER A 211 -6.69 -10.18 7.40
CA SER A 211 -7.37 -10.30 8.71
C SER A 211 -8.10 -11.64 8.90
N ARG A 212 -8.45 -12.33 7.79
CA ARG A 212 -9.16 -13.63 7.79
C ARG A 212 -8.43 -14.71 7.00
N GLY A 213 -7.15 -14.51 6.70
CA GLY A 213 -6.35 -15.50 5.99
C GLY A 213 -6.67 -15.65 4.50
N THR A 214 -7.38 -14.68 3.91
CA THR A 214 -7.77 -14.71 2.49
C THR A 214 -6.93 -13.79 1.61
N GLY A 215 -6.01 -13.02 2.18
CA GLY A 215 -5.28 -11.99 1.48
C GLY A 215 -4.47 -12.51 0.30
N LEU A 216 -3.64 -13.54 0.49
CA LEU A 216 -2.80 -14.10 -0.59
C LEU A 216 -3.65 -14.69 -1.73
N VAL A 217 -4.70 -15.45 -1.43
CA VAL A 217 -5.57 -16.02 -2.48
C VAL A 217 -6.36 -14.94 -3.21
N ASN A 218 -6.68 -13.84 -2.54
CA ASN A 218 -7.29 -12.66 -3.15
C ASN A 218 -6.33 -11.99 -4.15
N TYR A 219 -5.04 -11.91 -3.85
CA TYR A 219 -4.04 -11.39 -4.80
C TYR A 219 -3.90 -12.29 -6.04
N VAL A 220 -3.91 -13.61 -5.87
CA VAL A 220 -3.95 -14.54 -7.01
C VAL A 220 -5.18 -14.28 -7.88
N SER A 221 -6.35 -14.13 -7.25
CA SER A 221 -7.60 -13.84 -7.96
C SER A 221 -7.57 -12.50 -8.70
N ALA A 222 -7.01 -11.45 -8.08
CA ALA A 222 -6.84 -10.14 -8.71
C ALA A 222 -5.87 -10.22 -9.91
N PHE A 223 -4.74 -10.96 -9.78
CA PHE A 223 -3.81 -11.18 -10.88
C PHE A 223 -4.48 -11.89 -12.05
N GLN A 224 -5.25 -12.94 -11.79
CA GLN A 224 -6.02 -13.67 -12.82
C GLN A 224 -7.07 -12.78 -13.50
N ALA A 225 -7.64 -11.82 -12.76
CA ALA A 225 -8.56 -10.82 -13.30
C ALA A 225 -7.86 -9.65 -14.05
N GLY A 226 -6.55 -9.71 -14.22
CA GLY A 226 -5.78 -8.75 -15.03
C GLY A 226 -5.07 -7.65 -14.25
N VAL A 227 -5.15 -7.62 -12.92
CA VAL A 227 -4.40 -6.66 -12.07
C VAL A 227 -2.91 -6.95 -12.17
N ARG A 228 -2.11 -5.89 -12.21
CA ARG A 228 -0.64 -5.95 -12.26
C ARG A 228 0.05 -5.08 -11.21
N HIS A 229 -0.72 -4.32 -10.42
CA HIS A 229 -0.24 -3.48 -9.33
C HIS A 229 -0.83 -3.95 -8.01
N PHE A 230 0.04 -4.13 -7.02
CA PHE A 230 -0.30 -4.70 -5.72
C PHE A 230 0.36 -3.87 -4.62
N ASP A 231 -0.35 -3.62 -3.52
CA ASP A 231 0.20 -3.01 -2.33
C ASP A 231 0.35 -4.08 -1.25
N SER A 232 1.46 -4.12 -0.52
CA SER A 232 1.67 -5.05 0.60
C SER A 232 2.60 -4.42 1.64
N SER A 233 2.78 -5.07 2.77
CA SER A 233 3.64 -4.58 3.84
C SER A 233 4.45 -5.72 4.44
N PHE A 234 5.75 -5.54 4.65
CA PHE A 234 6.59 -6.54 5.32
C PHE A 234 5.95 -6.99 6.63
N GLY A 235 5.97 -8.30 6.85
CA GLY A 235 5.39 -8.93 8.03
C GLY A 235 3.89 -8.72 8.22
N GLY A 236 3.17 -8.16 7.23
CA GLY A 236 1.75 -7.88 7.32
C GLY A 236 1.38 -6.72 8.25
N VAL A 237 2.34 -5.88 8.61
CA VAL A 237 2.11 -4.75 9.51
C VAL A 237 1.25 -3.68 8.84
N GLY A 238 0.41 -2.99 9.63
CA GLY A 238 -0.52 -1.98 9.16
C GLY A 238 -1.96 -2.40 9.35
N GLY A 239 -2.86 -1.55 8.96
CA GLY A 239 -4.28 -1.83 9.16
C GLY A 239 -5.12 -0.57 9.23
N HIS A 240 -5.73 -0.29 10.36
CA HIS A 240 -6.65 0.82 10.53
C HIS A 240 -6.24 1.75 11.68
N PRO A 241 -6.77 2.97 11.75
CA PRO A 241 -6.49 3.90 12.84
C PRO A 241 -6.75 3.30 14.23
N THR A 242 -5.87 3.55 15.17
CA THR A 242 -5.90 3.02 16.55
C THR A 242 -7.21 3.27 17.31
N LYS A 243 -7.96 4.31 16.92
CA LYS A 243 -9.22 4.71 17.57
C LYS A 243 -10.44 3.92 17.10
N VAL A 244 -10.34 3.16 16.00
CA VAL A 244 -11.46 2.40 15.43
C VAL A 244 -11.09 0.93 15.39
N LYS A 245 -11.67 0.13 16.27
CA LYS A 245 -11.46 -1.33 16.29
C LYS A 245 -12.41 -2.00 15.31
N TYR A 246 -11.85 -2.66 14.30
CA TYR A 246 -12.57 -3.51 13.38
C TYR A 246 -12.39 -4.97 13.80
N GLY A 247 -13.43 -5.80 13.67
CA GLY A 247 -13.33 -7.25 13.75
C GLY A 247 -12.47 -7.78 14.90
N GLY A 248 -12.68 -7.31 16.13
CA GLY A 248 -11.85 -7.70 17.28
C GLY A 248 -10.50 -6.97 17.36
N GLY A 249 -10.23 -6.00 16.49
CA GLY A 249 -8.99 -5.21 16.50
C GLY A 249 -7.83 -5.88 15.77
N PHE A 250 -8.07 -6.96 15.02
CA PHE A 250 -7.04 -7.66 14.26
C PHE A 250 -7.21 -7.36 12.77
N THR A 251 -6.44 -6.42 12.26
CA THR A 251 -6.30 -6.17 10.83
C THR A 251 -4.82 -6.05 10.49
N GLY A 252 -4.43 -6.50 9.31
CA GLY A 252 -3.06 -6.39 8.84
C GLY A 252 -3.00 -6.55 7.34
N ASN A 253 -2.01 -5.91 6.73
CA ASN A 253 -1.71 -6.10 5.32
C ASN A 253 -1.35 -7.56 5.02
N VAL A 254 -1.34 -7.93 3.76
CA VAL A 254 -0.67 -9.14 3.31
C VAL A 254 0.85 -8.96 3.47
N CYS A 255 1.52 -9.99 3.99
CA CYS A 255 2.97 -9.97 4.15
C CYS A 255 3.66 -9.89 2.79
N THR A 256 4.50 -8.87 2.59
CA THR A 256 5.23 -8.67 1.33
C THR A 256 6.09 -9.87 0.97
N GLU A 257 6.83 -10.42 1.93
CA GLU A 257 7.70 -11.56 1.73
C GLU A 257 6.94 -12.83 1.31
N ASP A 258 5.75 -13.05 1.87
CA ASP A 258 4.89 -14.17 1.50
C ASP A 258 4.30 -13.98 0.08
N LEU A 259 3.90 -12.76 -0.26
CA LEU A 259 3.37 -12.41 -1.59
C LEU A 259 4.44 -12.54 -2.68
N VAL A 260 5.65 -12.04 -2.43
CA VAL A 260 6.77 -12.15 -3.36
C VAL A 260 7.12 -13.61 -3.59
N ASN A 261 7.27 -14.40 -2.52
CA ASN A 261 7.53 -15.83 -2.61
C ASN A 261 6.42 -16.57 -3.39
N LEU A 262 5.16 -16.23 -3.16
CA LEU A 262 4.04 -16.84 -3.88
C LEU A 262 4.09 -16.53 -5.38
N PHE A 263 4.24 -15.26 -5.76
CA PHE A 263 4.27 -14.87 -7.17
C PHE A 263 5.45 -15.48 -7.90
N GLU A 264 6.67 -15.43 -7.34
CA GLU A 264 7.83 -16.07 -7.93
C GLU A 264 7.64 -17.59 -8.05
N SER A 265 7.04 -18.24 -7.04
CA SER A 265 6.70 -19.70 -7.10
C SER A 265 5.66 -20.02 -8.16
N MET A 266 4.82 -19.06 -8.55
CA MET A 266 3.87 -19.18 -9.66
C MET A 266 4.49 -18.83 -11.03
N GLY A 267 5.79 -18.53 -11.09
CA GLY A 267 6.47 -18.06 -12.31
C GLY A 267 6.11 -16.63 -12.70
N ILE A 268 5.58 -15.82 -11.76
CA ILE A 268 5.22 -14.42 -11.97
C ILE A 268 6.38 -13.58 -11.48
N ALA A 269 7.16 -13.02 -12.40
CA ALA A 269 8.33 -12.22 -12.07
C ALA A 269 7.94 -10.92 -11.33
N THR A 270 8.41 -10.75 -10.11
CA THR A 270 8.23 -9.55 -9.31
C THR A 270 9.35 -8.53 -9.52
N GLY A 271 10.54 -9.00 -9.88
CA GLY A 271 11.75 -8.20 -10.00
C GLY A 271 12.34 -7.81 -8.66
N ILE A 272 11.96 -8.50 -7.58
CA ILE A 272 12.43 -8.28 -6.21
C ILE A 272 13.51 -9.32 -5.89
N ASP A 273 14.60 -8.85 -5.26
CA ASP A 273 15.68 -9.70 -4.81
C ASP A 273 15.25 -10.58 -3.63
N LEU A 274 15.26 -11.89 -3.84
CA LEU A 274 14.84 -12.88 -2.85
C LEU A 274 15.90 -13.09 -1.75
N GLU A 275 17.19 -12.83 -2.01
CA GLU A 275 18.23 -13.00 -1.01
C GLU A 275 18.12 -11.96 0.11
N GLY A 276 17.95 -10.70 -0.26
CA GLY A 276 17.80 -9.60 0.68
C GLY A 276 16.41 -9.52 1.33
N LEU A 277 15.42 -10.23 0.77
CA LEU A 277 14.02 -10.16 1.20
C LEU A 277 13.85 -10.54 2.67
N LEU A 278 14.38 -11.70 3.08
CA LEU A 278 14.21 -12.21 4.44
C LEU A 278 15.01 -11.40 5.47
N ASP A 279 16.19 -10.89 5.09
CA ASP A 279 16.98 -10.02 5.96
C ASP A 279 16.27 -8.69 6.20
N THR A 280 15.61 -8.16 5.18
CA THR A 280 14.78 -6.97 5.31
C THR A 280 13.53 -7.22 6.15
N ALA A 281 12.88 -8.38 6.02
CA ALA A 281 11.76 -8.78 6.88
C ALA A 281 12.17 -8.82 8.37
N ARG A 282 13.33 -9.45 8.67
CA ARG A 282 13.89 -9.46 10.03
C ARG A 282 14.27 -8.05 10.53
N PHE A 283 14.71 -7.18 9.63
CA PHE A 283 14.98 -5.79 9.99
C PHE A 283 13.67 -5.06 10.36
N CYS A 284 12.58 -5.28 9.64
CA CYS A 284 11.27 -4.76 9.99
C CYS A 284 10.79 -5.25 11.38
N GLU A 285 11.02 -6.53 11.72
CA GLU A 285 10.75 -7.06 13.05
C GLU A 285 11.52 -6.35 14.16
N LYS A 286 12.81 -6.05 13.92
CA LYS A 286 13.64 -5.28 14.88
C LYS A 286 13.10 -3.86 15.08
N ILE A 287 12.62 -3.20 14.03
CA ILE A 287 12.05 -1.85 14.12
C ILE A 287 10.82 -1.83 15.02
N VAL A 288 9.91 -2.80 14.86
CA VAL A 288 8.68 -2.86 15.66
C VAL A 288 8.82 -3.64 16.98
N GLY A 289 9.98 -4.25 17.21
CA GLY A 289 10.32 -4.93 18.46
C GLY A 289 9.55 -6.22 18.74
N ARG A 290 9.01 -6.87 17.69
CA ARG A 290 8.29 -8.14 17.81
C ARG A 290 8.39 -9.00 16.56
N GLU A 291 8.11 -10.28 16.69
CA GLU A 291 7.89 -11.17 15.55
C GLU A 291 6.66 -10.73 14.75
N LEU A 292 6.75 -10.87 13.42
CA LEU A 292 5.69 -10.52 12.48
C LEU A 292 5.12 -11.78 11.80
N TYR A 293 4.09 -11.59 10.98
CA TYR A 293 3.30 -12.70 10.45
C TYR A 293 3.87 -13.37 9.20
N GLY A 294 4.96 -12.86 8.62
CA GLY A 294 5.59 -13.43 7.43
C GLY A 294 6.01 -14.87 7.64
N ARG A 295 5.36 -15.79 6.93
CA ARG A 295 5.63 -17.23 7.03
C ARG A 295 7.00 -17.58 6.48
N VAL A 296 7.35 -17.02 5.32
CA VAL A 296 8.65 -17.31 4.69
C VAL A 296 9.83 -16.70 5.46
N THR A 297 9.58 -15.73 6.32
CA THR A 297 10.61 -15.24 7.26
C THR A 297 11.09 -16.32 8.22
N ARG A 298 10.23 -17.32 8.49
CA ARG A 298 10.53 -18.48 9.36
C ARG A 298 10.95 -19.70 8.56
N SER A 299 10.23 -20.02 7.47
CA SER A 299 10.45 -21.23 6.69
C SER A 299 11.50 -21.09 5.57
N GLY A 300 11.91 -19.87 5.22
CA GLY A 300 12.67 -19.60 4.01
C GLY A 300 11.78 -19.50 2.78
N VAL A 301 12.34 -18.97 1.68
CA VAL A 301 11.66 -18.94 0.38
C VAL A 301 11.53 -20.37 -0.17
N ASN A 302 10.58 -20.57 -1.10
CA ASN A 302 10.36 -21.85 -1.74
C ASN A 302 11.66 -22.37 -2.41
N PRO A 303 12.17 -23.54 -2.00
CA PRO A 303 13.44 -24.07 -2.53
C PRO A 303 13.36 -24.51 -4.01
N LEU A 304 12.13 -24.62 -4.56
CA LEU A 304 11.91 -24.94 -5.98
C LEU A 304 12.02 -23.73 -6.90
N LEU A 305 12.20 -22.51 -6.34
CA LEU A 305 12.44 -21.34 -7.17
C LEU A 305 13.77 -21.51 -7.92
N ASP A 306 13.73 -21.39 -9.26
CA ASP A 306 14.92 -21.36 -10.08
C ASP A 306 15.79 -20.19 -9.66
N ARG A 307 16.89 -20.49 -8.98
CA ARG A 307 17.90 -19.50 -8.63
C ARG A 307 18.83 -19.31 -9.80
N PRO A 308 19.23 -18.08 -10.14
CA PRO A 308 20.30 -17.88 -11.11
C PRO A 308 21.52 -18.73 -10.72
N ILE A 309 22.09 -19.45 -11.67
CA ILE A 309 23.27 -20.28 -11.47
C ILE A 309 24.39 -19.40 -10.90
N GLY A 310 24.68 -19.55 -9.62
CA GLY A 310 25.71 -18.75 -8.91
C GLY A 310 25.57 -18.71 -7.39
N ILE A 311 24.43 -19.07 -6.83
CA ILE A 311 24.23 -19.02 -5.39
C ILE A 311 24.52 -20.41 -4.79
N LYS A 312 25.68 -20.57 -4.18
CA LYS A 312 26.00 -21.76 -3.38
C LYS A 312 25.10 -21.75 -2.13
N THR A 313 24.12 -22.65 -2.09
CA THR A 313 23.48 -23.03 -0.83
C THR A 313 24.58 -23.55 0.11
N ARG A 314 24.91 -22.82 1.16
CA ARG A 314 25.58 -23.42 2.31
C ARG A 314 24.53 -24.32 2.98
N VAL A 315 24.54 -25.58 2.65
CA VAL A 315 23.96 -26.62 3.50
C VAL A 315 24.92 -26.68 4.69
N ASN A 316 24.49 -26.18 5.83
CA ASN A 316 25.22 -26.43 7.09
C ASN A 316 25.00 -27.92 7.38
N GLU A 317 26.10 -28.70 7.30
CA GLU A 317 26.22 -30.00 7.92
C GLU A 317 26.22 -29.89 9.45
#